data_4ced55a98cdf3b7ac413bedd8ff136e6
#
_entry.id   4ced55a98cdf3b7ac413bedd8ff136e6
#
_cell.length_a   1.000
_cell.length_b   1.000
_cell.length_c   1.000
_cell.angle_alpha   90.00
_cell.angle_beta   90.00
_cell.angle_gamma   90.00
#
_symmetry.space_group_name_H-M   'P 1'
#
loop_
_entity.id
_entity.type
_entity.pdbx_description
1 polymer ?
#
loop_
_entity_poly.entity_id
_entity_poly.type
_entity_poly.pdbx_seq_one_letter_code
_entity_poly.pdbx_strand_id
1 'polypeptide(L)'
;MSGVDRKQRVNSVLERTIGYQFSRPLADRAWRVPPPKLLNSVLVRVTGYQLSRPLAGRAWNLPKADGGRLLTAPIFVFSAPRAGSTLLRAILGSHSQLYGPPELPLRHLGVRAETKWIRASLEGLELTVEDVEHMLWDRVLYEALRRSGKPRLVVKTPANVLAWERIAATWPDAKFVFLLRHPAAAVASLHSSFDPAWHTSTEAGSLEESVAKGVRYMTALEQAREALPGFTVRYEDLTASPERVVRELCEFAGVPFEPKMLDYGDFDHAGFTPGLGDSSLNIRSGRIQPPAPMPDEMPAGLADICAAWGYPHPANQPSSVG
;
A
#
# COMPACT_ATOMS: atom_id res chain seq x y z
N MET A 1 3.34 33.94 8.43
CA MET A 1 2.55 32.75 8.80
C MET A 1 2.36 31.91 7.53
N SER A 2 2.91 30.72 7.48
CA SER A 2 2.84 29.86 6.28
C SER A 2 1.41 29.36 6.07
N GLY A 3 1.05 29.05 4.79
CA GLY A 3 -0.29 28.55 4.44
C GLY A 3 -0.63 27.21 5.13
N VAL A 4 0.38 26.47 5.60
CA VAL A 4 0.23 25.22 6.35
C VAL A 4 -0.36 25.47 7.74
N ASP A 5 0.09 26.51 8.44
CA ASP A 5 -0.40 26.85 9.79
C ASP A 5 -1.87 27.28 9.78
N ARG A 6 -2.26 28.03 8.71
CA ARG A 6 -3.67 28.44 8.55
C ARG A 6 -4.62 27.28 8.29
N LYS A 7 -4.20 26.29 7.50
CA LYS A 7 -5.00 25.08 7.20
C LYS A 7 -5.19 24.21 8.44
N GLN A 8 -4.15 24.02 9.24
CA GLN A 8 -4.23 23.24 10.49
C GLN A 8 -5.21 23.88 11.49
N ARG A 9 -5.19 25.20 11.64
CA ARG A 9 -6.13 25.92 12.52
C ARG A 9 -7.57 25.80 12.04
N VAL A 10 -7.82 25.96 10.73
CA VAL A 10 -9.16 25.82 10.16
C VAL A 10 -9.67 24.39 10.36
N ASN A 11 -8.85 23.38 10.12
CA ASN A 11 -9.24 21.99 10.32
C ASN A 11 -9.54 21.68 11.79
N SER A 12 -8.76 22.21 12.74
CA SER A 12 -9.03 22.00 14.17
C SER A 12 -10.35 22.61 14.64
N VAL A 13 -10.76 23.73 14.05
CA VAL A 13 -12.07 24.35 14.33
C VAL A 13 -13.20 23.54 13.71
N LEU A 14 -13.08 23.18 12.44
CA LEU A 14 -14.09 22.38 11.74
C LEU A 14 -14.30 21.02 12.41
N GLU A 15 -13.20 20.38 12.82
CA GLU A 15 -13.24 19.09 13.51
C GLU A 15 -14.02 19.17 14.83
N ARG A 16 -13.76 20.20 15.63
CA ARG A 16 -14.48 20.41 16.91
C ARG A 16 -15.94 20.79 16.72
N THR A 17 -16.27 21.51 15.64
CA THR A 17 -17.62 22.09 15.47
C THR A 17 -18.56 21.14 14.72
N ILE A 18 -18.07 20.50 13.67
CA ILE A 18 -18.91 19.68 12.77
C ILE A 18 -18.34 18.29 12.50
N GLY A 19 -17.18 17.93 13.08
CA GLY A 19 -16.53 16.63 12.93
C GLY A 19 -15.95 16.37 11.53
N TYR A 20 -15.58 17.42 10.78
CA TYR A 20 -15.01 17.33 9.44
C TYR A 20 -13.73 18.17 9.32
N GLN A 21 -12.88 17.82 8.36
CA GLN A 21 -11.68 18.58 8.01
C GLN A 21 -11.57 18.76 6.48
N PHE A 22 -10.84 19.79 6.04
CA PHE A 22 -10.46 19.92 4.63
C PHE A 22 -9.32 18.96 4.29
N SER A 23 -9.52 18.14 3.27
CA SER A 23 -8.51 17.26 2.70
C SER A 23 -8.47 17.40 1.18
N ARG A 24 -7.31 17.09 0.57
CA ARG A 24 -7.28 16.92 -0.89
C ARG A 24 -8.11 15.69 -1.28
N PRO A 25 -8.87 15.75 -2.40
CA PRO A 25 -9.61 14.59 -2.87
C PRO A 25 -8.63 13.47 -3.22
N LEU A 26 -8.83 12.31 -2.65
CA LEU A 26 -8.21 11.07 -3.12
C LEU A 26 -9.01 10.58 -4.33
N ALA A 27 -8.33 10.15 -5.39
CA ALA A 27 -8.94 9.83 -6.67
C ALA A 27 -9.98 8.68 -6.65
N ASP A 28 -10.09 7.92 -5.55
CA ASP A 28 -11.02 6.80 -5.44
C ASP A 28 -11.76 6.79 -4.10
N ARG A 29 -12.98 7.34 -4.12
CA ARG A 29 -13.84 7.44 -2.95
C ARG A 29 -15.15 6.69 -3.07
N ALA A 30 -15.10 5.47 -3.51
CA ALA A 30 -16.31 4.65 -3.57
C ALA A 30 -16.89 4.25 -2.20
N TRP A 31 -16.18 4.47 -1.07
CA TRP A 31 -16.47 3.83 0.21
C TRP A 31 -16.63 4.75 1.42
N ARG A 32 -16.79 6.05 1.23
CA ARG A 32 -17.08 6.95 2.36
C ARG A 32 -18.54 7.34 2.37
N VAL A 33 -19.17 7.28 3.56
CA VAL A 33 -20.43 7.97 3.80
C VAL A 33 -20.24 9.42 3.39
N PRO A 34 -20.85 9.89 2.31
CA PRO A 34 -20.53 11.19 1.78
C PRO A 34 -21.04 12.27 2.74
N PRO A 35 -20.24 13.31 2.98
CA PRO A 35 -20.83 14.61 3.23
C PRO A 35 -21.76 14.92 2.05
N PRO A 36 -22.76 15.79 2.18
CA PRO A 36 -23.72 16.03 1.12
C PRO A 36 -22.99 16.17 -0.21
N LYS A 37 -23.21 15.22 -1.11
CA LYS A 37 -22.47 15.05 -2.38
C LYS A 37 -22.33 16.37 -3.15
N LEU A 38 -23.37 17.21 -3.03
CA LEU A 38 -23.43 18.52 -3.68
C LEU A 38 -22.41 19.52 -3.11
N LEU A 39 -22.24 19.58 -1.80
CA LEU A 39 -21.32 20.52 -1.17
C LEU A 39 -19.85 20.17 -1.48
N ASN A 40 -19.52 18.90 -1.45
CA ASN A 40 -18.15 18.46 -1.77
C ASN A 40 -17.80 18.61 -3.26
N SER A 41 -18.76 18.38 -4.15
CA SER A 41 -18.49 18.58 -5.58
C SER A 41 -18.21 20.06 -5.92
N VAL A 42 -18.88 20.97 -5.25
CA VAL A 42 -18.63 22.42 -5.40
C VAL A 42 -17.29 22.81 -4.77
N LEU A 43 -17.02 22.35 -3.56
CA LEU A 43 -15.77 22.64 -2.86
C LEU A 43 -14.54 22.14 -3.63
N VAL A 44 -14.60 20.92 -4.17
CA VAL A 44 -13.49 20.37 -4.97
C VAL A 44 -13.25 21.21 -6.23
N ARG A 45 -14.30 21.62 -6.93
CA ARG A 45 -14.17 22.44 -8.14
C ARG A 45 -13.59 23.83 -7.87
N VAL A 46 -13.93 24.42 -6.73
CA VAL A 46 -13.55 25.82 -6.42
C VAL A 46 -12.23 25.90 -5.68
N THR A 47 -11.93 24.95 -4.79
CA THR A 47 -10.79 25.04 -3.86
C THR A 47 -9.77 23.94 -4.02
N GLY A 48 -10.06 22.86 -4.77
CA GLY A 48 -9.26 21.65 -4.85
C GLY A 48 -9.27 20.83 -3.56
N TYR A 49 -10.11 21.18 -2.57
CA TYR A 49 -10.24 20.49 -1.29
C TYR A 49 -11.66 19.99 -1.08
N GLN A 50 -11.82 19.04 -0.17
CA GLN A 50 -13.11 18.49 0.24
C GLN A 50 -13.20 18.40 1.75
N LEU A 51 -14.42 18.35 2.27
CA LEU A 51 -14.68 18.00 3.65
C LEU A 51 -14.58 16.48 3.81
N SER A 52 -13.75 16.04 4.74
CA SER A 52 -13.63 14.64 5.15
C SER A 52 -13.69 14.57 6.67
N ARG A 53 -14.18 13.45 7.20
CA ARG A 53 -14.04 13.20 8.63
C ARG A 53 -12.57 12.95 8.93
N PRO A 54 -12.00 13.54 9.98
CA PRO A 54 -10.65 13.23 10.40
C PRO A 54 -10.58 11.76 10.83
N LEU A 55 -9.52 11.09 10.43
CA LEU A 55 -9.26 9.70 10.83
C LEU A 55 -8.75 9.63 12.27
N ALA A 56 -8.04 10.66 12.71
CA ALA A 56 -7.39 10.75 14.01
C ALA A 56 -8.31 10.88 15.23
N GLY A 57 -9.62 10.80 15.08
CA GLY A 57 -10.55 10.90 16.20
C GLY A 57 -11.46 9.69 16.38
N ARG A 58 -11.46 8.76 15.42
CA ARG A 58 -12.07 7.47 15.63
C ARG A 58 -11.04 6.56 16.29
N ALA A 59 -10.89 6.69 17.60
CA ALA A 59 -10.55 5.51 18.36
C ALA A 59 -11.61 4.47 17.95
N TRP A 60 -11.20 3.52 17.12
CA TRP A 60 -11.99 2.34 16.87
C TRP A 60 -12.29 1.79 18.25
N ASN A 61 -13.56 1.74 18.63
CA ASN A 61 -14.00 1.03 19.83
C ASN A 61 -13.87 -0.48 19.64
N LEU A 62 -12.84 -0.89 18.86
CA LEU A 62 -12.33 -2.24 18.97
C LEU A 62 -11.79 -2.36 20.39
N PRO A 63 -12.15 -3.42 21.11
CA PRO A 63 -11.67 -3.65 22.46
C PRO A 63 -10.18 -3.38 22.52
N LYS A 64 -9.73 -2.58 23.50
CA LYS A 64 -8.34 -2.21 23.70
C LYS A 64 -7.45 -3.46 23.63
N ALA A 65 -6.44 -3.39 22.81
CA ALA A 65 -5.22 -4.20 22.66
C ALA A 65 -5.32 -5.74 22.78
N ASP A 66 -6.14 -6.32 23.63
CA ASP A 66 -6.25 -7.76 23.85
C ASP A 66 -7.61 -8.36 23.46
N GLY A 67 -8.53 -7.54 22.97
CA GLY A 67 -9.91 -7.93 22.78
C GLY A 67 -10.33 -8.10 21.33
N GLY A 68 -10.10 -9.26 20.74
CA GLY A 68 -10.80 -9.69 19.54
C GLY A 68 -9.99 -9.75 18.24
N ARG A 69 -8.82 -9.11 18.14
CA ARG A 69 -7.91 -9.33 16.98
C ARG A 69 -7.19 -10.64 17.14
N LEU A 70 -7.19 -11.44 16.08
CA LEU A 70 -6.51 -12.72 16.03
C LEU A 70 -5.08 -12.58 15.53
N LEU A 71 -4.84 -11.60 14.64
CA LEU A 71 -3.55 -11.34 14.05
C LEU A 71 -2.85 -10.21 14.80
N THR A 72 -1.65 -10.49 15.32
CA THR A 72 -0.83 -9.54 16.07
C THR A 72 0.40 -9.14 15.27
N ALA A 73 0.74 -7.87 15.30
CA ALA A 73 1.91 -7.28 14.66
C ALA A 73 2.21 -7.78 13.23
N PRO A 74 1.23 -7.79 12.31
CA PRO A 74 1.49 -8.15 10.92
C PRO A 74 2.46 -7.17 10.28
N ILE A 75 3.22 -7.65 9.29
CA ILE A 75 4.11 -6.79 8.50
C ILE A 75 3.43 -6.47 7.19
N PHE A 76 3.14 -5.20 6.94
CA PHE A 76 2.58 -4.75 5.66
C PHE A 76 3.66 -4.14 4.77
N VAL A 77 3.82 -4.69 3.57
CA VAL A 77 4.66 -4.10 2.52
C VAL A 77 3.79 -3.24 1.63
N PHE A 78 3.90 -1.93 1.78
CA PHE A 78 3.25 -0.94 0.92
C PHE A 78 4.17 -0.57 -0.23
N SER A 79 3.62 -0.52 -1.42
CA SER A 79 4.35 -0.19 -2.64
C SER A 79 3.42 0.27 -3.75
N ALA A 80 3.96 0.97 -4.73
CA ALA A 80 3.30 1.08 -6.03
C ALA A 80 3.39 -0.26 -6.79
N PRO A 81 2.48 -0.52 -7.76
CA PRO A 81 2.65 -1.62 -8.69
C PRO A 81 4.01 -1.53 -9.40
N ARG A 82 4.62 -2.68 -9.68
CA ARG A 82 5.92 -2.80 -10.37
C ARG A 82 7.12 -2.20 -9.63
N ALA A 83 6.98 -1.92 -8.34
CA ALA A 83 8.10 -1.47 -7.50
C ALA A 83 9.04 -2.59 -7.03
N GLY A 84 8.85 -3.84 -7.47
CA GLY A 84 9.65 -4.99 -7.02
C GLY A 84 9.09 -5.67 -5.77
N SER A 85 7.85 -5.41 -5.41
CA SER A 85 7.23 -5.95 -4.20
C SER A 85 7.08 -7.47 -4.21
N THR A 86 6.98 -8.09 -5.38
CA THR A 86 6.97 -9.56 -5.49
C THR A 86 8.33 -10.16 -5.14
N LEU A 87 9.43 -9.53 -5.57
CA LEU A 87 10.78 -9.93 -5.16
C LEU A 87 10.93 -9.84 -3.64
N LEU A 88 10.56 -8.70 -3.06
CA LEU A 88 10.66 -8.51 -1.61
C LEU A 88 9.80 -9.53 -0.84
N ARG A 89 8.58 -9.82 -1.32
CA ARG A 89 7.73 -10.87 -0.73
C ARG A 89 8.38 -12.25 -0.82
N ALA A 90 8.98 -12.58 -1.96
CA ALA A 90 9.66 -13.87 -2.15
C ALA A 90 10.83 -14.02 -1.17
N ILE A 91 11.69 -13.01 -1.09
CA ILE A 91 12.81 -12.98 -0.14
C ILE A 91 12.30 -13.14 1.30
N LEU A 92 11.34 -12.35 1.74
CA LEU A 92 10.77 -12.43 3.09
C LEU A 92 10.04 -13.76 3.35
N GLY A 93 9.30 -14.27 2.35
CA GLY A 93 8.59 -15.55 2.44
C GLY A 93 9.51 -16.76 2.51
N SER A 94 10.78 -16.63 2.09
CA SER A 94 11.82 -17.66 2.20
C SER A 94 12.38 -17.82 3.62
N HIS A 95 12.11 -16.83 4.50
CA HIS A 95 12.50 -16.90 5.90
C HIS A 95 11.68 -17.96 6.68
N SER A 96 12.32 -18.68 7.59
CA SER A 96 11.68 -19.76 8.37
C SER A 96 10.49 -19.28 9.20
N GLN A 97 10.52 -18.02 9.70
CA GLN A 97 9.52 -17.44 10.59
C GLN A 97 8.52 -16.52 9.89
N LEU A 98 8.71 -16.19 8.62
CA LEU A 98 7.85 -15.23 7.90
C LEU A 98 7.02 -15.94 6.84
N TYR A 99 5.71 -15.69 6.82
CA TYR A 99 4.81 -16.19 5.80
C TYR A 99 4.37 -15.05 4.89
N GLY A 100 4.69 -15.14 3.61
CA GLY A 100 4.25 -14.20 2.57
C GLY A 100 3.14 -14.80 1.69
N PRO A 101 1.86 -14.66 2.05
CA PRO A 101 0.75 -15.23 1.30
C PRO A 101 0.64 -14.63 -0.11
N PRO A 102 -0.16 -15.25 -0.99
CA PRO A 102 -0.63 -14.62 -2.24
C PRO A 102 -1.24 -13.24 -1.99
N GLU A 103 -1.29 -12.42 -3.03
CA GLU A 103 -1.88 -11.09 -2.95
C GLU A 103 -3.37 -11.15 -2.60
N LEU A 104 -3.75 -10.39 -1.58
CA LEU A 104 -5.14 -10.20 -1.18
C LEU A 104 -5.42 -8.69 -1.11
N PRO A 105 -6.13 -8.13 -2.11
CA PRO A 105 -6.50 -6.73 -2.08
C PRO A 105 -7.65 -6.50 -1.08
N LEU A 106 -7.32 -6.25 0.18
CA LEU A 106 -8.24 -6.10 1.31
C LEU A 106 -9.36 -5.10 1.03
N ARG A 107 -9.04 -4.00 0.33
CA ARG A 107 -10.03 -2.98 -0.03
C ARG A 107 -11.21 -3.51 -0.88
N HIS A 108 -11.05 -4.65 -1.54
CA HIS A 108 -12.08 -5.30 -2.34
C HIS A 108 -12.81 -6.42 -1.57
N LEU A 109 -12.35 -6.73 -0.38
CA LEU A 109 -13.00 -7.67 0.53
C LEU A 109 -13.87 -6.87 1.50
N GLY A 110 -15.13 -6.68 1.11
CA GLY A 110 -16.08 -5.84 1.84
C GLY A 110 -17.31 -6.60 2.31
N VAL A 111 -18.06 -5.97 3.19
CA VAL A 111 -19.33 -6.44 3.75
C VAL A 111 -20.47 -5.57 3.25
N ARG A 112 -21.56 -6.18 2.80
CA ARG A 112 -22.78 -5.48 2.40
C ARG A 112 -23.83 -5.57 3.50
N ALA A 113 -24.15 -4.44 4.11
CA ALA A 113 -25.34 -4.29 4.95
C ALA A 113 -26.50 -3.72 4.09
N GLU A 114 -27.16 -4.59 3.34
CA GLU A 114 -28.10 -4.19 2.27
C GLU A 114 -29.38 -3.56 2.83
N THR A 115 -29.83 -3.99 4.01
CA THR A 115 -31.08 -3.54 4.57
C THR A 115 -30.88 -2.59 5.77
N LYS A 116 -31.87 -1.71 6.00
CA LYS A 116 -31.89 -0.86 7.18
C LYS A 116 -31.89 -1.67 8.49
N TRP A 117 -32.47 -2.85 8.46
CA TRP A 117 -32.56 -3.72 9.65
C TRP A 117 -31.18 -4.24 10.06
N ILE A 118 -30.36 -4.70 9.12
CA ILE A 118 -28.98 -5.12 9.43
C ILE A 118 -28.17 -3.95 10.00
N ARG A 119 -28.30 -2.75 9.43
CA ARG A 119 -27.59 -1.56 9.95
C ARG A 119 -28.02 -1.21 11.36
N ALA A 120 -29.33 -1.21 11.64
CA ALA A 120 -29.85 -0.97 12.96
C ALA A 120 -29.42 -2.07 13.97
N SER A 121 -29.34 -3.33 13.52
CA SER A 121 -28.85 -4.42 14.36
C SER A 121 -27.37 -4.27 14.70
N LEU A 122 -26.53 -3.89 13.72
CA LEU A 122 -25.12 -3.61 13.96
C LEU A 122 -24.94 -2.43 14.92
N GLU A 123 -25.73 -1.36 14.72
CA GLU A 123 -25.73 -0.21 15.62
C GLU A 123 -26.14 -0.59 17.05
N GLY A 124 -27.16 -1.46 17.20
CA GLY A 124 -27.56 -2.02 18.49
C GLY A 124 -26.51 -2.92 19.14
N LEU A 125 -25.56 -3.45 18.36
CA LEU A 125 -24.37 -4.20 18.82
C LEU A 125 -23.14 -3.28 18.96
N GLU A 126 -23.29 -1.97 18.83
CA GLU A 126 -22.21 -0.98 18.85
C GLU A 126 -21.16 -1.22 17.76
N LEU A 127 -21.56 -1.81 16.63
CA LEU A 127 -20.70 -2.11 15.47
C LEU A 127 -21.07 -1.28 14.26
N THR A 128 -20.09 -0.94 13.47
CA THR A 128 -20.27 -0.40 12.11
C THR A 128 -20.02 -1.49 11.06
N VAL A 129 -20.40 -1.23 9.82
CA VAL A 129 -20.05 -2.11 8.69
C VAL A 129 -18.53 -2.21 8.53
N GLU A 130 -17.83 -1.10 8.75
CA GLU A 130 -16.36 -1.07 8.72
C GLU A 130 -15.75 -1.96 9.81
N ASP A 131 -16.33 -2.02 11.00
CA ASP A 131 -15.85 -2.90 12.07
C ASP A 131 -15.97 -4.37 11.66
N VAL A 132 -17.10 -4.74 11.05
CA VAL A 132 -17.30 -6.11 10.54
C VAL A 132 -16.32 -6.42 9.40
N GLU A 133 -16.04 -5.47 8.51
CA GLU A 133 -15.02 -5.65 7.47
C GLU A 133 -13.63 -5.85 8.06
N HIS A 134 -13.26 -5.12 9.11
CA HIS A 134 -11.98 -5.29 9.79
C HIS A 134 -11.87 -6.64 10.49
N MET A 135 -12.94 -7.10 11.13
CA MET A 135 -13.02 -8.47 11.69
C MET A 135 -12.84 -9.52 10.59
N LEU A 136 -13.44 -9.31 9.42
CA LEU A 136 -13.29 -10.20 8.27
C LEU A 136 -11.85 -10.23 7.77
N TRP A 137 -11.20 -9.07 7.61
CA TRP A 137 -9.81 -8.97 7.19
C TRP A 137 -8.87 -9.67 8.17
N ASP A 138 -9.07 -9.40 9.46
CA ASP A 138 -8.27 -10.01 10.53
C ASP A 138 -8.41 -11.53 10.51
N ARG A 139 -9.63 -12.05 10.44
CA ARG A 139 -9.89 -13.48 10.39
C ARG A 139 -9.28 -14.17 9.18
N VAL A 140 -9.42 -13.59 7.99
CA VAL A 140 -8.88 -14.19 6.76
C VAL A 140 -7.36 -14.24 6.78
N LEU A 141 -6.71 -13.15 7.19
CA LEU A 141 -5.25 -13.10 7.28
C LEU A 141 -4.72 -14.01 8.41
N TYR A 142 -5.40 -14.07 9.54
CA TYR A 142 -5.05 -14.99 10.62
C TYR A 142 -5.14 -16.45 10.17
N GLU A 143 -6.21 -16.84 9.46
CA GLU A 143 -6.34 -18.21 8.95
C GLU A 143 -5.24 -18.55 7.94
N ALA A 144 -4.83 -17.60 7.11
CA ALA A 144 -3.71 -17.79 6.20
C ALA A 144 -2.41 -18.04 6.97
N LEU A 145 -2.14 -17.24 8.00
CA LEU A 145 -0.98 -17.42 8.87
C LEU A 145 -1.02 -18.76 9.60
N ARG A 146 -2.14 -19.07 10.25
CA ARG A 146 -2.31 -20.32 11.02
C ARG A 146 -2.05 -21.57 10.17
N ARG A 147 -2.53 -21.57 8.91
CA ARG A 147 -2.32 -22.69 7.98
C ARG A 147 -0.87 -22.83 7.53
N SER A 148 -0.13 -21.76 7.51
CA SER A 148 1.29 -21.79 7.14
C SER A 148 2.19 -22.41 8.21
N GLY A 149 1.74 -22.45 9.45
CA GLY A 149 2.54 -22.88 10.61
C GLY A 149 3.65 -21.90 11.00
N LYS A 150 3.77 -20.77 10.32
CA LYS A 150 4.79 -19.74 10.62
C LYS A 150 4.25 -18.71 11.64
N PRO A 151 5.12 -18.10 12.46
CA PRO A 151 4.66 -17.22 13.54
C PRO A 151 4.30 -15.78 13.09
N ARG A 152 4.75 -15.33 11.93
CA ARG A 152 4.57 -13.93 11.48
C ARG A 152 4.09 -13.84 10.05
N LEU A 153 3.20 -12.88 9.80
CA LEU A 153 2.61 -12.64 8.48
C LEU A 153 3.23 -11.42 7.82
N VAL A 154 3.58 -11.57 6.53
CA VAL A 154 4.01 -10.47 5.64
C VAL A 154 2.96 -10.29 4.56
N VAL A 155 2.14 -9.25 4.65
CA VAL A 155 1.10 -8.94 3.68
C VAL A 155 1.65 -8.00 2.62
N LYS A 156 1.79 -8.52 1.40
CA LYS A 156 2.21 -7.74 0.24
C LYS A 156 1.14 -7.79 -0.85
N THR A 157 0.47 -6.69 -1.05
CA THR A 157 -0.48 -6.45 -2.13
C THR A 157 -0.40 -4.96 -2.47
N PRO A 158 0.05 -4.55 -3.66
CA PRO A 158 0.18 -3.13 -3.99
C PRO A 158 -1.12 -2.35 -3.78
N ALA A 159 -2.28 -2.95 -4.10
CA ALA A 159 -3.58 -2.30 -3.92
C ALA A 159 -3.91 -1.94 -2.45
N ASN A 160 -3.25 -2.55 -1.48
CA ASN A 160 -3.51 -2.29 -0.06
C ASN A 160 -3.03 -0.91 0.38
N VAL A 161 -2.04 -0.32 -0.31
CA VAL A 161 -1.61 1.06 -0.02
C VAL A 161 -2.76 2.07 -0.20
N LEU A 162 -3.72 1.79 -1.07
CA LEU A 162 -4.89 2.65 -1.26
C LEU A 162 -5.92 2.58 -0.11
N ALA A 163 -5.70 1.69 0.85
CA ALA A 163 -6.48 1.54 2.07
C ALA A 163 -5.61 1.62 3.33
N TRP A 164 -4.44 2.27 3.24
CA TRP A 164 -3.44 2.29 4.31
C TRP A 164 -3.99 2.79 5.64
N GLU A 165 -4.84 3.81 5.62
CA GLU A 165 -5.48 4.39 6.81
C GLU A 165 -6.32 3.33 7.56
N ARG A 166 -7.11 2.56 6.80
CA ARG A 166 -7.96 1.50 7.37
C ARG A 166 -7.13 0.33 7.88
N ILE A 167 -6.06 -0.02 7.17
CA ILE A 167 -5.14 -1.08 7.57
C ILE A 167 -4.44 -0.69 8.88
N ALA A 168 -3.94 0.53 8.98
CA ALA A 168 -3.32 1.03 10.20
C ALA A 168 -4.30 1.08 11.38
N ALA A 169 -5.56 1.44 11.12
CA ALA A 169 -6.59 1.42 12.15
C ALA A 169 -6.97 0.00 12.58
N THR A 170 -6.98 -0.95 11.65
CA THR A 170 -7.28 -2.35 11.96
C THR A 170 -6.18 -3.00 12.80
N TRP A 171 -4.92 -2.73 12.49
CA TRP A 171 -3.75 -3.27 13.20
C TRP A 171 -2.82 -2.14 13.66
N PRO A 172 -3.09 -1.48 14.79
CA PRO A 172 -2.25 -0.40 15.32
C PRO A 172 -0.83 -0.84 15.71
N ASP A 173 -0.63 -2.13 15.90
CA ASP A 173 0.65 -2.78 16.20
C ASP A 173 1.39 -3.28 14.95
N ALA A 174 0.82 -3.08 13.75
CA ALA A 174 1.45 -3.49 12.51
C ALA A 174 2.80 -2.81 12.28
N LYS A 175 3.69 -3.53 11.62
CA LYS A 175 4.95 -3.00 11.10
C LYS A 175 4.78 -2.66 9.63
N PHE A 176 5.16 -1.45 9.22
CA PHE A 176 5.01 -1.00 7.84
C PHE A 176 6.37 -0.93 7.14
N VAL A 177 6.45 -1.54 5.97
CA VAL A 177 7.60 -1.47 5.07
C VAL A 177 7.16 -0.72 3.83
N PHE A 178 7.84 0.38 3.53
CA PHE A 178 7.58 1.23 2.36
C PHE A 178 8.61 0.92 1.28
N LEU A 179 8.18 0.21 0.24
CA LEU A 179 9.05 -0.13 -0.88
C LEU A 179 8.92 0.91 -1.98
N LEU A 180 9.98 1.68 -2.16
CA LEU A 180 10.13 2.69 -3.20
C LEU A 180 10.90 2.11 -4.39
N ARG A 181 10.59 2.60 -5.57
CA ARG A 181 11.35 2.41 -6.80
C ARG A 181 11.29 3.70 -7.60
N HIS A 182 12.29 3.97 -8.41
CA HIS A 182 12.27 5.14 -9.27
C HIS A 182 10.94 5.24 -10.04
N PRO A 183 10.17 6.35 -9.89
CA PRO A 183 8.82 6.47 -10.42
C PRO A 183 8.71 6.19 -11.91
N ALA A 184 9.63 6.72 -12.73
CA ALA A 184 9.63 6.47 -14.17
C ALA A 184 9.85 4.98 -14.50
N ALA A 185 10.78 4.30 -13.80
CA ALA A 185 11.03 2.88 -14.01
C ALA A 185 9.83 2.01 -13.60
N ALA A 186 9.13 2.37 -12.52
CA ALA A 186 7.93 1.67 -12.08
C ALA A 186 6.78 1.84 -13.10
N VAL A 187 6.57 3.07 -13.60
CA VAL A 187 5.54 3.36 -14.61
C VAL A 187 5.86 2.70 -15.95
N ALA A 188 7.11 2.76 -16.43
CA ALA A 188 7.51 2.08 -17.66
C ALA A 188 7.29 0.56 -17.56
N SER A 189 7.64 -0.04 -16.42
CA SER A 189 7.36 -1.46 -16.16
C SER A 189 5.86 -1.75 -16.04
N LEU A 190 5.06 -0.83 -15.54
CA LEU A 190 3.60 -0.96 -15.47
C LEU A 190 2.99 -0.95 -16.87
N HIS A 191 3.42 -0.02 -17.70
CA HIS A 191 2.96 0.12 -19.08
C HIS A 191 3.33 -1.10 -19.94
N SER A 192 4.58 -1.58 -19.85
CA SER A 192 5.04 -2.76 -20.60
C SER A 192 4.47 -4.09 -20.11
N SER A 193 3.90 -4.14 -18.92
CA SER A 193 3.35 -5.37 -18.30
C SER A 193 1.85 -5.52 -18.50
N PHE A 194 1.26 -4.76 -19.40
CA PHE A 194 -0.16 -4.84 -19.68
C PHE A 194 -0.51 -6.22 -20.27
N ASP A 195 -1.22 -7.05 -19.51
CA ASP A 195 -1.73 -8.34 -19.95
C ASP A 195 -3.25 -8.22 -20.20
N PRO A 196 -3.72 -8.32 -21.46
CA PRO A 196 -5.14 -8.24 -21.80
C PRO A 196 -6.01 -9.28 -21.06
N ALA A 197 -5.44 -10.42 -20.66
CA ALA A 197 -6.19 -11.49 -19.98
C ALA A 197 -6.67 -11.07 -18.58
N TRP A 198 -6.08 -10.05 -17.96
CA TRP A 198 -6.39 -9.59 -16.61
C TRP A 198 -7.02 -8.19 -16.56
N HIS A 199 -7.09 -7.53 -17.72
CA HIS A 199 -7.72 -6.22 -17.85
C HIS A 199 -9.05 -6.37 -18.59
N THR A 200 -10.14 -5.93 -17.97
CA THR A 200 -11.49 -5.96 -18.54
C THR A 200 -11.70 -4.92 -19.66
N SER A 201 -10.72 -4.04 -19.89
CA SER A 201 -10.73 -3.09 -21.00
C SER A 201 -10.03 -3.69 -22.22
N THR A 202 -10.67 -3.64 -23.36
CA THR A 202 -10.20 -4.15 -24.65
C THR A 202 -9.10 -3.30 -25.29
N GLU A 203 -8.68 -2.22 -24.64
CA GLU A 203 -7.60 -1.33 -25.07
C GLU A 203 -6.36 -1.55 -24.21
N ALA A 204 -5.21 -1.74 -24.85
CA ALA A 204 -3.93 -1.65 -24.18
C ALA A 204 -3.89 -0.29 -23.48
N GLY A 205 -3.77 -0.27 -22.16
CA GLY A 205 -3.80 0.98 -21.40
C GLY A 205 -2.77 1.96 -21.93
N SER A 206 -3.16 3.21 -22.11
CA SER A 206 -2.26 4.24 -22.60
C SER A 206 -1.13 4.50 -21.59
N LEU A 207 -0.04 5.11 -22.05
CA LEU A 207 1.01 5.57 -21.15
C LEU A 207 0.44 6.53 -20.10
N GLU A 208 -0.49 7.39 -20.49
CA GLU A 208 -1.17 8.34 -19.59
C GLU A 208 -1.96 7.63 -18.48
N GLU A 209 -2.68 6.56 -18.80
CA GLU A 209 -3.37 5.74 -17.81
C GLU A 209 -2.38 5.04 -16.85
N SER A 210 -1.28 4.56 -17.37
CA SER A 210 -0.20 3.96 -16.58
C SER A 210 0.44 4.98 -15.64
N VAL A 211 0.68 6.21 -16.13
CA VAL A 211 1.15 7.34 -15.33
C VAL A 211 0.13 7.70 -14.24
N ALA A 212 -1.13 7.91 -14.61
CA ALA A 212 -2.18 8.27 -13.66
C ALA A 212 -2.34 7.20 -12.57
N LYS A 213 -2.31 5.92 -12.95
CA LYS A 213 -2.32 4.80 -12.01
C LYS A 213 -1.07 4.82 -11.12
N GLY A 214 0.12 5.00 -11.69
CA GLY A 214 1.38 5.09 -10.96
C GLY A 214 1.35 6.21 -9.92
N VAL A 215 1.02 7.44 -10.35
CA VAL A 215 0.90 8.61 -9.48
C VAL A 215 -0.07 8.38 -8.33
N ARG A 216 -1.23 7.82 -8.61
CA ARG A 216 -2.23 7.50 -7.57
C ARG A 216 -1.67 6.61 -6.47
N TYR A 217 -0.97 5.52 -6.84
CA TYR A 217 -0.40 4.59 -5.86
C TYR A 217 0.79 5.21 -5.12
N MET A 218 1.64 5.92 -5.82
CA MET A 218 2.82 6.57 -5.24
C MET A 218 2.43 7.69 -4.27
N THR A 219 1.40 8.48 -4.61
CA THR A 219 0.85 9.50 -3.71
C THR A 219 0.28 8.86 -2.43
N ALA A 220 -0.46 7.76 -2.55
CA ALA A 220 -0.96 7.06 -1.37
C ALA A 220 0.18 6.44 -0.53
N LEU A 221 1.22 5.94 -1.20
CA LEU A 221 2.42 5.41 -0.53
C LEU A 221 3.17 6.49 0.24
N GLU A 222 3.33 7.68 -0.35
CA GLU A 222 3.97 8.80 0.32
C GLU A 222 3.15 9.28 1.52
N GLN A 223 1.84 9.40 1.37
CA GLN A 223 0.95 9.74 2.48
C GLN A 223 1.04 8.74 3.64
N ALA A 224 1.12 7.45 3.32
CA ALA A 224 1.31 6.40 4.33
C ALA A 224 2.68 6.51 5.01
N ARG A 225 3.74 6.77 4.23
CA ARG A 225 5.11 6.89 4.73
C ARG A 225 5.31 8.13 5.63
N GLU A 226 4.63 9.22 5.32
CA GLU A 226 4.64 10.43 6.17
C GLU A 226 3.82 10.28 7.47
N ALA A 227 2.78 9.43 7.44
CA ALA A 227 1.84 9.31 8.54
C ALA A 227 2.15 8.16 9.51
N LEU A 228 2.85 7.12 9.06
CA LEU A 228 3.07 5.90 9.82
C LEU A 228 4.56 5.66 10.11
N PRO A 229 4.90 5.19 11.30
CA PRO A 229 6.25 4.69 11.56
C PRO A 229 6.51 3.44 10.73
N GLY A 230 7.68 3.35 10.08
CA GLY A 230 7.99 2.21 9.27
C GLY A 230 9.41 2.21 8.72
N PHE A 231 9.74 1.17 7.98
CA PHE A 231 11.04 0.97 7.35
C PHE A 231 10.95 1.19 5.85
N THR A 232 11.77 2.09 5.32
CA THR A 232 11.81 2.39 3.88
C THR A 232 12.88 1.56 3.19
N VAL A 233 12.48 0.83 2.14
CA VAL A 233 13.36 0.07 1.25
C VAL A 233 13.33 0.71 -0.13
N ARG A 234 14.50 0.94 -0.73
CA ARG A 234 14.62 1.27 -2.15
C ARG A 234 14.88 0.00 -2.94
N TYR A 235 14.15 -0.20 -4.02
CA TYR A 235 14.32 -1.35 -4.90
C TYR A 235 15.75 -1.44 -5.44
N GLU A 236 16.33 -0.29 -5.79
CA GLU A 236 17.68 -0.17 -6.29
C GLU A 236 18.70 -0.64 -5.26
N ASP A 237 18.54 -0.26 -3.99
CA ASP A 237 19.42 -0.72 -2.90
C ASP A 237 19.24 -2.21 -2.62
N LEU A 238 17.98 -2.70 -2.66
CA LEU A 238 17.68 -4.13 -2.50
C LEU A 238 18.36 -4.99 -3.56
N THR A 239 18.44 -4.51 -4.79
CA THR A 239 19.06 -5.27 -5.89
C THR A 239 20.58 -5.10 -5.94
N ALA A 240 21.12 -3.95 -5.55
CA ALA A 240 22.55 -3.68 -5.50
C ALA A 240 23.26 -4.28 -4.27
N SER A 241 22.58 -4.31 -3.13
CA SER A 241 23.14 -4.77 -1.85
C SER A 241 22.11 -5.57 -1.05
N PRO A 242 21.66 -6.73 -1.60
CA PRO A 242 20.52 -7.47 -1.05
C PRO A 242 20.75 -7.94 0.39
N GLU A 243 21.95 -8.45 0.71
CA GLU A 243 22.25 -8.93 2.05
C GLU A 243 22.11 -7.82 3.11
N ARG A 244 22.68 -6.64 2.84
CA ARG A 244 22.61 -5.50 3.75
C ARG A 244 21.16 -5.10 4.00
N VAL A 245 20.40 -4.86 2.92
CA VAL A 245 19.01 -4.40 3.01
C VAL A 245 18.11 -5.42 3.70
N VAL A 246 18.27 -6.70 3.38
CA VAL A 246 17.46 -7.76 3.97
C VAL A 246 17.82 -7.99 5.44
N ARG A 247 19.09 -7.82 5.83
CA ARG A 247 19.52 -7.89 7.23
C ARG A 247 18.87 -6.78 8.07
N GLU A 248 18.93 -5.53 7.60
CA GLU A 248 18.28 -4.38 8.24
C GLU A 248 16.75 -4.59 8.33
N LEU A 249 16.15 -5.15 7.30
CA LEU A 249 14.72 -5.45 7.26
C LEU A 249 14.33 -6.57 8.24
N CYS A 250 15.16 -7.60 8.38
CA CYS A 250 14.98 -8.66 9.39
C CYS A 250 15.04 -8.09 10.80
N GLU A 251 16.00 -7.21 11.09
CA GLU A 251 16.09 -6.50 12.36
C GLU A 251 14.83 -5.71 12.65
N PHE A 252 14.37 -4.91 11.67
CA PHE A 252 13.10 -4.19 11.78
C PHE A 252 11.92 -5.13 12.00
N ALA A 253 11.85 -6.25 11.29
CA ALA A 253 10.82 -7.26 11.44
C ALA A 253 10.88 -7.98 12.81
N GLY A 254 12.02 -7.95 13.48
CA GLY A 254 12.28 -8.64 14.76
C GLY A 254 12.47 -10.14 14.56
N VAL A 255 13.19 -10.52 13.51
CA VAL A 255 13.59 -11.89 13.20
C VAL A 255 15.10 -11.94 12.88
N PRO A 256 15.80 -13.06 13.12
CA PRO A 256 17.20 -13.21 12.72
C PRO A 256 17.31 -13.20 11.20
N PHE A 257 18.42 -12.70 10.67
CA PHE A 257 18.72 -12.83 9.24
C PHE A 257 19.11 -14.28 8.90
N GLU A 258 18.50 -14.83 7.87
CA GLU A 258 18.82 -16.16 7.32
C GLU A 258 19.42 -16.00 5.91
N PRO A 259 20.72 -16.30 5.68
CA PRO A 259 21.35 -16.11 4.38
C PRO A 259 20.61 -16.78 3.21
N LYS A 260 20.01 -17.96 3.47
CA LYS A 260 19.27 -18.72 2.45
C LYS A 260 18.05 -17.98 1.89
N MET A 261 17.52 -16.98 2.58
CA MET A 261 16.38 -16.22 2.05
C MET A 261 16.72 -15.40 0.79
N LEU A 262 18.00 -15.17 0.53
CA LEU A 262 18.46 -14.52 -0.70
C LEU A 262 18.39 -15.44 -1.92
N ASP A 263 18.43 -16.76 -1.71
CA ASP A 263 18.26 -17.80 -2.72
C ASP A 263 16.78 -18.20 -2.80
N TYR A 264 15.90 -17.21 -2.94
CA TYR A 264 14.44 -17.41 -2.84
C TYR A 264 13.90 -18.41 -3.87
N GLY A 265 14.63 -18.71 -4.93
CA GLY A 265 14.29 -19.73 -5.93
C GLY A 265 14.24 -21.17 -5.37
N ASP A 266 14.91 -21.42 -4.25
CA ASP A 266 14.94 -22.75 -3.61
C ASP A 266 13.70 -23.01 -2.74
N PHE A 267 12.78 -22.03 -2.65
CA PHE A 267 11.61 -22.11 -1.79
C PHE A 267 10.31 -22.20 -2.59
N ASP A 268 9.35 -22.95 -2.07
CA ASP A 268 7.99 -22.95 -2.61
C ASP A 268 7.26 -21.67 -2.19
N HIS A 269 6.98 -20.83 -3.15
CA HIS A 269 6.21 -19.62 -2.98
C HIS A 269 4.78 -19.86 -3.43
N ALA A 270 3.90 -20.22 -2.51
CA ALA A 270 2.47 -20.24 -2.77
C ALA A 270 2.04 -18.92 -3.42
N GLY A 271 1.47 -18.97 -4.63
CA GLY A 271 0.94 -17.79 -5.30
C GLY A 271 1.87 -17.12 -6.34
N PHE A 272 2.89 -17.80 -6.84
CA PHE A 272 3.44 -17.46 -8.17
C PHE A 272 2.52 -17.98 -9.30
N THR A 273 1.26 -18.21 -8.97
CA THR A 273 0.22 -18.52 -9.95
C THR A 273 -0.03 -17.27 -10.80
N PRO A 274 -0.15 -17.39 -12.13
CA PRO A 274 -0.53 -16.27 -12.97
C PRO A 274 -1.76 -15.55 -12.42
N GLY A 275 -1.69 -14.22 -12.31
CA GLY A 275 -2.77 -13.39 -11.78
C GLY A 275 -2.75 -13.13 -10.27
N LEU A 276 -1.94 -13.84 -9.49
CA LEU A 276 -1.81 -13.63 -8.05
C LEU A 276 -0.44 -13.04 -7.63
N GLY A 277 0.19 -12.35 -8.52
CA GLY A 277 1.49 -11.71 -8.33
C GLY A 277 2.25 -11.58 -9.65
N ASP A 278 3.49 -11.08 -9.58
CA ASP A 278 4.36 -10.98 -10.74
C ASP A 278 4.92 -12.36 -11.13
N SER A 279 4.54 -12.83 -12.30
CA SER A 279 5.02 -14.08 -12.88
C SER A 279 6.14 -13.86 -13.90
N SER A 280 6.80 -12.69 -13.88
CA SER A 280 7.88 -12.36 -14.83
C SER A 280 9.01 -13.38 -14.78
N LEU A 281 9.72 -13.52 -15.90
CA LEU A 281 10.89 -14.41 -16.01
C LEU A 281 11.95 -14.08 -14.96
N ASN A 282 12.11 -12.79 -14.62
CA ASN A 282 13.05 -12.36 -13.59
C ASN A 282 12.74 -12.96 -12.21
N ILE A 283 11.47 -12.98 -11.82
CA ILE A 283 11.05 -13.59 -10.55
C ILE A 283 11.20 -15.12 -10.62
N ARG A 284 10.82 -15.73 -11.74
CA ARG A 284 10.95 -17.17 -11.94
C ARG A 284 12.39 -17.67 -12.00
N SER A 285 13.34 -16.77 -12.28
CA SER A 285 14.78 -17.15 -12.27
C SER A 285 15.28 -17.59 -10.90
N GLY A 286 14.52 -17.25 -9.82
CA GLY A 286 14.89 -17.54 -8.43
C GLY A 286 16.10 -16.74 -7.93
N ARG A 287 16.56 -15.76 -8.69
CA ARG A 287 17.75 -14.95 -8.38
C ARG A 287 17.43 -13.47 -8.44
N ILE A 288 18.06 -12.70 -7.56
CA ILE A 288 17.97 -11.24 -7.57
C ILE A 288 18.70 -10.75 -8.83
N GLN A 289 17.94 -10.09 -9.71
CA GLN A 289 18.47 -9.52 -10.95
C GLN A 289 18.77 -8.03 -10.76
N PRO A 290 19.78 -7.48 -11.45
CA PRO A 290 19.97 -6.05 -11.48
C PRO A 290 18.71 -5.35 -12.03
N PRO A 291 18.46 -4.09 -11.65
CA PRO A 291 17.32 -3.34 -12.15
C PRO A 291 17.43 -3.16 -13.67
N ALA A 292 16.28 -3.13 -14.35
CA ALA A 292 16.25 -2.75 -15.76
C ALA A 292 16.81 -1.33 -15.94
N PRO A 293 17.37 -1.01 -17.11
CA PRO A 293 17.83 0.34 -17.43
C PRO A 293 16.72 1.38 -17.16
N MET A 294 17.14 2.56 -16.74
CA MET A 294 16.22 3.68 -16.55
C MET A 294 15.64 4.12 -17.89
N PRO A 295 14.36 4.50 -17.93
CA PRO A 295 13.79 5.16 -19.11
C PRO A 295 14.55 6.46 -19.40
N ASP A 296 14.74 6.75 -20.68
CA ASP A 296 15.41 7.98 -21.12
C ASP A 296 14.58 9.23 -20.82
N GLU A 297 13.25 9.09 -20.76
CA GLU A 297 12.32 10.18 -20.53
C GLU A 297 11.53 9.99 -19.22
N MET A 298 11.27 11.11 -18.55
CA MET A 298 10.39 11.18 -17.40
C MET A 298 8.99 11.54 -17.86
N PRO A 299 8.00 10.66 -17.71
CA PRO A 299 6.61 11.04 -17.97
C PRO A 299 6.17 12.25 -17.12
N ALA A 300 5.42 13.15 -17.74
CA ALA A 300 4.85 14.29 -17.03
C ALA A 300 4.00 13.83 -15.83
N GLY A 301 4.08 14.55 -14.71
CA GLY A 301 3.35 14.22 -13.47
C GLY A 301 4.11 13.36 -12.47
N LEU A 302 5.32 12.87 -12.79
CA LEU A 302 6.15 12.09 -11.84
C LEU A 302 7.23 12.93 -11.14
N ALA A 303 7.46 14.16 -11.56
CA ALA A 303 8.55 15.00 -11.05
C ALA A 303 8.45 15.25 -9.55
N ASP A 304 7.25 15.58 -9.04
CA ASP A 304 7.03 15.89 -7.62
C ASP A 304 7.30 14.67 -6.74
N ILE A 305 6.87 13.47 -7.16
CA ILE A 305 7.08 12.26 -6.39
C ILE A 305 8.55 11.81 -6.45
N CYS A 306 9.23 12.01 -7.58
CA CYS A 306 10.67 11.79 -7.68
C CYS A 306 11.44 12.67 -6.70
N ALA A 307 11.09 13.96 -6.65
CA ALA A 307 11.69 14.91 -5.71
C ALA A 307 11.42 14.53 -4.25
N ALA A 308 10.17 14.17 -3.91
CA ALA A 308 9.79 13.74 -2.57
C ALA A 308 10.56 12.49 -2.12
N TRP A 309 10.86 11.58 -3.05
CA TRP A 309 11.59 10.35 -2.77
C TRP A 309 13.11 10.49 -2.93
N GLY A 310 13.61 11.67 -3.33
CA GLY A 310 15.03 11.92 -3.54
C GLY A 310 15.63 11.11 -4.70
N TYR A 311 14.81 10.82 -5.72
CA TYR A 311 15.32 10.26 -6.97
C TYR A 311 15.73 11.37 -7.93
N PRO A 312 16.88 11.23 -8.63
CA PRO A 312 17.31 12.21 -9.61
C PRO A 312 16.34 12.27 -10.79
N HIS A 313 16.14 13.46 -11.35
CA HIS A 313 15.43 13.58 -12.61
C HIS A 313 16.29 12.97 -13.73
N PRO A 314 15.76 12.18 -14.68
CA PRO A 314 16.56 11.54 -15.73
C PRO A 314 17.43 12.52 -16.52
N ALA A 315 16.93 13.73 -16.78
CA ALA A 315 17.69 14.79 -17.44
C ALA A 315 18.97 15.25 -16.68
N ASN A 316 19.09 14.90 -15.40
CA ASN A 316 20.23 15.27 -14.55
C ASN A 316 21.19 14.10 -14.28
N GLN A 317 20.99 12.94 -14.91
CA GLN A 317 21.96 11.85 -14.81
C GLN A 317 23.12 12.12 -15.77
N PRO A 318 24.39 12.05 -15.30
CA PRO A 318 25.51 12.11 -16.21
C PRO A 318 25.40 10.94 -17.19
N SER A 319 25.46 11.24 -18.48
CA SER A 319 25.46 10.25 -19.55
C SER A 319 26.55 9.24 -19.23
N SER A 320 26.19 7.99 -18.96
CA SER A 320 27.15 6.89 -18.90
C SER A 320 27.65 6.61 -20.33
N VAL A 321 28.55 7.47 -20.79
CA VAL A 321 29.37 7.21 -21.97
C VAL A 321 30.60 6.46 -21.48
N GLY A 322 30.73 5.23 -21.89
CA GLY A 322 31.88 4.42 -21.64
C GLY A 322 31.62 2.99 -22.08
#